data_bcc6648679b2883fdde326a93fa595e9
#
_entry.id   bcc6648679b2883fdde326a93fa595e9
#
_cell.length_a   1.000
_cell.length_b   1.000
_cell.length_c   1.000
_cell.angle_alpha   90.00
_cell.angle_beta   90.00
_cell.angle_gamma   90.00
#
_symmetry.space_group_name_H-M   'P 1'
#
loop_
_entity.id
_entity.type
_entity.pdbx_description
1 polymer ?
#
loop_
_entity_poly.entity_id
_entity_poly.type
_entity_poly.pdbx_seq_one_letter_code
_entity_poly.pdbx_strand_id
1 'polypeptide(L)'
;MKLSEINLMDKYPRSKRNIEERVNLIKEEHREIARKFEKDFFDGDRLYGYGGYNYHPRFWQETVKRFSKFYKLGKTASILDIGCGKGFMLHDFQEFSSTYKVAGIDISKYAIENAMDSVKKYVQIGDAKEIPFEDDSFDLVISINTIHNLELEDCKQSIREIERVSKKHSFIVVDAWRNEEEKKRMLGWNLTALTYMHVDDWKQLFKSQDYSGDYYWFIAE
;
A
#
# COMPACT_ATOMS: atom_id res chain seq x y z
N MET A 1 2.70 13.20 -16.04
CA MET A 1 3.66 13.73 -15.04
C MET A 1 4.99 12.99 -15.18
N LYS A 2 6.06 13.45 -14.59
CA LYS A 2 7.35 12.75 -14.67
C LYS A 2 7.46 11.79 -13.48
N LEU A 3 7.67 10.51 -13.72
CA LEU A 3 8.01 9.49 -12.72
C LEU A 3 9.04 10.02 -11.70
N SER A 4 8.70 10.06 -10.41
CA SER A 4 9.59 10.66 -9.39
C SER A 4 9.63 9.83 -8.10
N GLU A 5 10.85 9.62 -7.59
CA GLU A 5 11.06 9.04 -6.27
C GLU A 5 10.85 10.11 -5.19
N ILE A 6 9.81 10.00 -4.39
CA ILE A 6 9.44 11.02 -3.40
C ILE A 6 9.02 10.37 -2.09
N ASN A 7 9.67 10.75 -1.00
CA ASN A 7 9.27 10.28 0.33
C ASN A 7 8.06 11.07 0.87
N LEU A 8 6.86 10.58 0.61
CA LEU A 8 5.64 11.10 1.24
C LEU A 8 5.29 10.36 2.54
N MET A 9 6.05 9.31 2.87
CA MET A 9 5.88 8.51 4.09
C MET A 9 6.76 8.97 5.25
N ASP A 10 7.42 10.13 5.15
CA ASP A 10 8.34 10.66 6.17
C ASP A 10 7.65 10.99 7.50
N LYS A 11 6.33 11.15 7.51
CA LYS A 11 5.50 11.35 8.70
C LYS A 11 4.89 10.06 9.25
N TYR A 12 4.95 8.97 8.50
CA TYR A 12 4.52 7.66 8.99
C TYR A 12 5.51 7.15 10.04
N PRO A 13 5.06 6.75 11.25
CA PRO A 13 5.95 6.35 12.31
C PRO A 13 6.83 5.15 11.94
N ARG A 14 8.13 5.30 12.11
CA ARG A 14 9.07 4.18 11.98
C ARG A 14 9.17 3.47 13.33
N SER A 15 8.90 2.19 13.35
CA SER A 15 9.13 1.32 14.52
C SER A 15 10.46 0.59 14.35
N LYS A 16 11.25 0.51 15.41
CA LYS A 16 12.40 -0.40 15.43
C LYS A 16 11.89 -1.83 15.25
N ARG A 17 12.45 -2.54 14.28
CA ARG A 17 12.10 -3.91 13.96
C ARG A 17 13.21 -4.84 14.42
N ASN A 18 12.86 -5.89 15.16
CA ASN A 18 13.79 -6.96 15.47
C ASN A 18 13.81 -7.97 14.30
N ILE A 19 14.56 -7.63 13.25
CA ILE A 19 14.63 -8.45 12.03
C ILE A 19 15.29 -9.81 12.34
N GLU A 20 16.32 -9.84 13.19
CA GLU A 20 17.01 -11.09 13.55
C GLU A 20 16.08 -12.08 14.26
N GLU A 21 15.29 -11.59 15.21
CA GLU A 21 14.28 -12.42 15.89
C GLU A 21 13.24 -12.93 14.87
N ARG A 22 12.78 -12.06 13.98
CA ARG A 22 11.80 -12.43 12.95
C ARG A 22 12.34 -13.49 12.00
N VAL A 23 13.57 -13.35 11.53
CA VAL A 23 14.23 -14.36 10.67
C VAL A 23 14.25 -15.75 11.31
N ASN A 24 14.47 -15.81 12.62
CA ASN A 24 14.53 -17.09 13.35
C ASN A 24 13.14 -17.70 13.60
N LEU A 25 12.10 -16.89 13.64
CA LEU A 25 10.73 -17.32 13.97
C LEU A 25 9.88 -17.62 12.72
N ILE A 26 10.07 -16.86 11.63
CA ILE A 26 9.23 -16.99 10.43
C ILE A 26 9.65 -18.20 9.59
N LYS A 27 8.71 -19.07 9.33
CA LYS A 27 8.83 -20.23 8.45
C LYS A 27 7.91 -20.05 7.23
N GLU A 28 8.04 -20.93 6.24
CA GLU A 28 7.19 -20.83 5.03
C GLU A 28 5.71 -21.04 5.35
N GLU A 29 5.37 -21.92 6.28
CA GLU A 29 3.98 -22.09 6.75
C GLU A 29 3.33 -20.77 7.25
N HIS A 30 4.13 -19.89 7.91
CA HIS A 30 3.64 -18.58 8.35
C HIS A 30 3.39 -17.65 7.16
N ARG A 31 4.22 -17.72 6.11
CA ARG A 31 4.05 -16.94 4.87
C ARG A 31 2.83 -17.40 4.09
N GLU A 32 2.61 -18.71 4.00
CA GLU A 32 1.41 -19.28 3.35
C GLU A 32 0.12 -18.81 4.02
N ILE A 33 0.09 -18.77 5.36
CA ILE A 33 -1.05 -18.24 6.11
C ILE A 33 -1.21 -16.74 5.86
N ALA A 34 -0.11 -15.98 5.95
CA ALA A 34 -0.13 -14.53 5.76
C ALA A 34 -0.61 -14.12 4.36
N ARG A 35 -0.18 -14.83 3.32
CA ARG A 35 -0.56 -14.58 1.92
C ARG A 35 -2.04 -14.84 1.60
N LYS A 36 -2.79 -15.45 2.52
CA LYS A 36 -4.24 -15.57 2.39
C LYS A 36 -4.96 -14.23 2.65
N PHE A 37 -4.29 -13.29 3.33
CA PHE A 37 -4.84 -11.99 3.72
C PHE A 37 -6.19 -12.09 4.47
N GLU A 38 -6.34 -13.14 5.27
CA GLU A 38 -7.52 -13.41 6.08
C GLU A 38 -7.34 -12.89 7.51
N LYS A 39 -8.19 -13.33 8.43
CA LYS A 39 -8.18 -12.93 9.85
C LYS A 39 -6.80 -13.01 10.49
N ASP A 40 -6.05 -14.08 10.23
CA ASP A 40 -4.75 -14.30 10.86
C ASP A 40 -3.74 -13.20 10.48
N PHE A 41 -3.78 -12.70 9.24
CA PHE A 41 -2.95 -11.60 8.80
C PHE A 41 -3.33 -10.27 9.46
N PHE A 42 -4.62 -9.96 9.57
CA PHE A 42 -5.10 -8.66 10.07
C PHE A 42 -5.24 -8.59 11.58
N ASP A 43 -5.65 -9.67 12.25
CA ASP A 43 -5.97 -9.69 13.69
C ASP A 43 -5.43 -10.94 14.42
N GLY A 44 -4.58 -11.71 13.77
CA GLY A 44 -3.96 -12.90 14.35
C GLY A 44 -2.63 -12.61 15.07
N ASP A 45 -1.84 -13.65 15.25
CA ASP A 45 -0.51 -13.55 15.85
C ASP A 45 0.45 -12.75 14.94
N ARG A 46 1.43 -12.11 15.56
CA ARG A 46 2.49 -11.36 14.86
C ARG A 46 3.33 -12.22 13.91
N LEU A 47 3.28 -13.52 14.03
CA LEU A 47 3.90 -14.45 13.08
C LEU A 47 3.24 -14.40 11.70
N TYR A 48 1.95 -14.05 11.63
CA TYR A 48 1.17 -14.04 10.39
C TYR A 48 0.95 -12.64 9.80
N GLY A 49 1.34 -11.58 10.52
CA GLY A 49 1.10 -10.21 10.07
C GLY A 49 2.21 -9.23 10.44
N TYR A 50 2.07 -8.02 9.94
CA TYR A 50 3.02 -6.94 10.23
C TYR A 50 2.59 -6.06 11.42
N GLY A 51 1.43 -6.30 12.01
CA GLY A 51 0.79 -5.46 13.02
C GLY A 51 -0.12 -4.40 12.39
N GLY A 52 -0.52 -3.40 13.18
CA GLY A 52 -1.47 -2.40 12.69
C GLY A 52 -2.92 -2.88 12.73
N TYR A 53 -3.24 -3.77 13.65
CA TYR A 53 -4.55 -4.42 13.77
C TYR A 53 -5.68 -3.47 14.12
N ASN A 54 -5.35 -2.40 14.85
CA ASN A 54 -6.32 -1.39 15.29
C ASN A 54 -5.92 -0.01 14.78
N TYR A 55 -6.92 0.81 14.51
CA TYR A 55 -6.71 2.20 14.16
C TYR A 55 -5.97 2.95 15.27
N HIS A 56 -5.01 3.76 14.85
CA HIS A 56 -4.36 4.74 15.72
C HIS A 56 -3.98 5.96 14.89
N PRO A 57 -4.43 7.18 15.28
CA PRO A 57 -4.28 8.40 14.47
C PRO A 57 -2.83 8.76 14.12
N ARG A 58 -1.87 8.38 14.96
CA ARG A 58 -0.44 8.65 14.71
C ARG A 58 0.09 8.12 13.38
N PHE A 59 -0.56 7.09 12.80
CA PHE A 59 -0.05 6.46 11.58
C PHE A 59 -0.35 7.29 10.33
N TRP A 60 -1.59 7.74 10.16
CA TRP A 60 -2.00 8.29 8.88
C TRP A 60 -2.31 9.80 8.91
N GLN A 61 -2.72 10.39 10.04
CA GLN A 61 -3.17 11.79 10.07
C GLN A 61 -2.16 12.76 9.46
N GLU A 62 -0.88 12.71 9.87
CA GLU A 62 0.13 13.61 9.31
C GLU A 62 0.53 13.22 7.88
N THR A 63 0.50 11.93 7.56
CA THR A 63 0.78 11.43 6.21
C THR A 63 -0.31 11.88 5.23
N VAL A 64 -1.57 11.81 5.59
CA VAL A 64 -2.71 12.30 4.81
C VAL A 64 -2.61 13.81 4.55
N LYS A 65 -2.30 14.60 5.57
CA LYS A 65 -2.04 16.04 5.41
C LYS A 65 -0.92 16.31 4.41
N ARG A 66 0.15 15.50 4.46
CA ARG A 66 1.27 15.61 3.54
C ARG A 66 0.88 15.27 2.11
N PHE A 67 0.13 14.20 1.87
CA PHE A 67 -0.43 13.87 0.55
C PHE A 67 -1.30 15.01 0.01
N SER A 68 -2.25 15.48 0.82
CA SER A 68 -3.17 16.54 0.43
C SER A 68 -2.46 17.84 0.05
N LYS A 69 -1.43 18.21 0.81
CA LYS A 69 -0.61 19.41 0.55
C LYS A 69 0.28 19.24 -0.68
N PHE A 70 0.96 18.10 -0.80
CA PHE A 70 1.90 17.84 -1.89
C PHE A 70 1.19 17.83 -3.24
N TYR A 71 0.10 17.10 -3.35
CA TYR A 71 -0.70 17.00 -4.57
C TYR A 71 -1.68 18.16 -4.74
N LYS A 72 -1.70 19.11 -3.82
CA LYS A 72 -2.61 20.28 -3.86
C LYS A 72 -4.05 19.85 -4.12
N LEU A 73 -4.51 18.82 -3.39
CA LEU A 73 -5.83 18.24 -3.59
C LEU A 73 -6.93 19.29 -3.43
N GLY A 74 -7.83 19.37 -4.41
CA GLY A 74 -8.98 20.27 -4.35
C GLY A 74 -9.97 19.85 -3.27
N LYS A 75 -10.87 20.76 -2.87
CA LYS A 75 -11.83 20.52 -1.78
C LYS A 75 -12.70 19.26 -1.96
N THR A 76 -12.95 18.83 -3.18
CA THR A 76 -13.81 17.68 -3.51
C THR A 76 -13.03 16.58 -4.21
N ALA A 77 -11.72 16.47 -3.93
CA ALA A 77 -10.87 15.48 -4.57
C ALA A 77 -11.39 14.06 -4.34
N SER A 78 -11.25 13.24 -5.39
CA SER A 78 -11.53 11.80 -5.36
C SER A 78 -10.24 11.02 -5.12
N ILE A 79 -10.26 10.10 -4.13
CA ILE A 79 -9.07 9.38 -3.65
C ILE A 79 -9.39 7.88 -3.63
N LEU A 80 -8.53 7.07 -4.25
CA LEU A 80 -8.59 5.61 -4.20
C LEU A 80 -7.40 5.06 -3.42
N ASP A 81 -7.66 4.14 -2.50
CA ASP A 81 -6.66 3.34 -1.78
C ASP A 81 -6.74 1.88 -2.24
N ILE A 82 -5.67 1.37 -2.85
CA ILE A 82 -5.55 0.01 -3.35
C ILE A 82 -4.80 -0.83 -2.33
N GLY A 83 -5.46 -1.88 -1.81
CA GLY A 83 -5.02 -2.61 -0.63
C GLY A 83 -5.33 -1.82 0.64
N CYS A 84 -6.55 -1.30 0.72
CA CYS A 84 -6.96 -0.39 1.80
C CYS A 84 -7.08 -1.04 3.18
N GLY A 85 -7.01 -2.38 3.27
CA GLY A 85 -7.20 -3.11 4.51
C GLY A 85 -8.51 -2.72 5.19
N LYS A 86 -8.44 -2.36 6.46
CA LYS A 86 -9.60 -1.90 7.25
C LYS A 86 -9.94 -0.41 7.04
N GLY A 87 -9.38 0.27 6.04
CA GLY A 87 -9.72 1.62 5.64
C GLY A 87 -9.16 2.75 6.54
N PHE A 88 -8.11 2.50 7.33
CA PHE A 88 -7.58 3.47 8.29
C PHE A 88 -7.08 4.77 7.64
N MET A 89 -6.39 4.67 6.51
CA MET A 89 -5.93 5.85 5.77
C MET A 89 -7.11 6.64 5.16
N LEU A 90 -8.11 5.94 4.64
CA LEU A 90 -9.33 6.56 4.09
C LEU A 90 -10.12 7.29 5.17
N HIS A 91 -10.20 6.73 6.39
CA HIS A 91 -10.79 7.40 7.53
C HIS A 91 -10.09 8.74 7.79
N ASP A 92 -8.76 8.75 7.86
CA ASP A 92 -8.00 9.98 8.09
C ASP A 92 -8.11 10.99 6.96
N PHE A 93 -8.30 10.56 5.70
CA PHE A 93 -8.64 11.47 4.59
C PHE A 93 -10.01 12.14 4.80
N GLN A 94 -11.01 11.39 5.26
CA GLN A 94 -12.34 11.95 5.56
C GLN A 94 -12.33 12.87 6.77
N GLU A 95 -11.55 12.54 7.82
CA GLU A 95 -11.36 13.42 8.98
C GLU A 95 -10.62 14.72 8.58
N PHE A 96 -9.65 14.63 7.67
CA PHE A 96 -8.95 15.81 7.15
C PHE A 96 -9.86 16.73 6.32
N SER A 97 -10.72 16.15 5.50
CA SER A 97 -11.73 16.89 4.72
C SER A 97 -12.96 16.03 4.44
N SER A 98 -14.05 16.35 5.09
CA SER A 98 -15.35 15.65 4.91
C SER A 98 -15.95 15.76 3.51
N THR A 99 -15.37 16.60 2.66
CA THR A 99 -15.78 16.77 1.26
C THR A 99 -14.97 15.92 0.28
N TYR A 100 -13.92 15.23 0.73
CA TYR A 100 -13.21 14.26 -0.08
C TYR A 100 -14.09 13.05 -0.39
N LYS A 101 -14.02 12.60 -1.64
CA LYS A 101 -14.67 11.37 -2.08
C LYS A 101 -13.65 10.25 -2.00
N VAL A 102 -13.80 9.40 -1.00
CA VAL A 102 -12.87 8.27 -0.80
C VAL A 102 -13.46 6.98 -1.32
N ALA A 103 -12.61 6.12 -1.85
CA ALA A 103 -12.92 4.74 -2.21
C ALA A 103 -11.72 3.84 -1.83
N GLY A 104 -11.98 2.58 -1.54
CA GLY A 104 -10.93 1.61 -1.30
C GLY A 104 -11.29 0.23 -1.83
N ILE A 105 -10.27 -0.49 -2.27
CA ILE A 105 -10.38 -1.91 -2.60
C ILE A 105 -9.35 -2.71 -1.82
N ASP A 106 -9.73 -3.92 -1.43
CA ASP A 106 -8.83 -4.90 -0.86
C ASP A 106 -9.26 -6.30 -1.29
N ILE A 107 -8.31 -7.20 -1.51
CA ILE A 107 -8.61 -8.58 -1.85
C ILE A 107 -9.20 -9.35 -0.67
N SER A 108 -8.95 -8.89 0.55
CA SER A 108 -9.38 -9.52 1.79
C SER A 108 -10.84 -9.23 2.09
N LYS A 109 -11.66 -10.26 2.00
CA LYS A 109 -13.04 -10.19 2.51
C LYS A 109 -13.07 -9.84 3.99
N TYR A 110 -12.17 -10.43 4.79
CA TYR A 110 -12.08 -10.16 6.23
C TYR A 110 -11.81 -8.69 6.52
N ALA A 111 -10.85 -8.07 5.81
CA ALA A 111 -10.52 -6.66 6.01
C ALA A 111 -11.72 -5.74 5.70
N ILE A 112 -12.42 -5.99 4.58
CA ILE A 112 -13.59 -5.21 4.16
C ILE A 112 -14.75 -5.37 5.15
N GLU A 113 -15.03 -6.58 5.61
CA GLU A 113 -16.09 -6.84 6.61
C GLU A 113 -15.78 -6.17 7.96
N ASN A 114 -14.49 -6.00 8.29
CA ASN A 114 -14.02 -5.37 9.53
C ASN A 114 -13.46 -3.95 9.31
N ALA A 115 -13.82 -3.31 8.20
CA ALA A 115 -13.45 -1.92 7.95
C ALA A 115 -14.08 -0.97 8.97
N MET A 116 -13.42 0.16 9.22
CA MET A 116 -13.94 1.21 10.11
C MET A 116 -15.32 1.67 9.64
N ASP A 117 -16.27 1.81 10.57
CA ASP A 117 -17.66 2.19 10.28
C ASP A 117 -17.77 3.48 9.46
N SER A 118 -16.86 4.43 9.73
CA SER A 118 -16.82 5.73 9.02
C SER A 118 -16.59 5.60 7.51
N VAL A 119 -15.90 4.55 7.07
CA VAL A 119 -15.54 4.34 5.65
C VAL A 119 -16.07 3.04 5.07
N LYS A 120 -16.73 2.21 5.86
CA LYS A 120 -17.21 0.88 5.45
C LYS A 120 -18.05 0.89 4.16
N LYS A 121 -18.85 1.93 3.95
CA LYS A 121 -19.66 2.10 2.73
C LYS A 121 -18.88 2.52 1.49
N TYR A 122 -17.60 2.86 1.65
CA TYR A 122 -16.73 3.33 0.58
C TYR A 122 -15.64 2.31 0.21
N VAL A 123 -15.61 1.18 0.89
CA VAL A 123 -14.64 0.11 0.62
C VAL A 123 -15.35 -1.13 0.11
N GLN A 124 -14.70 -1.87 -0.78
CA GLN A 124 -15.25 -3.10 -1.36
C GLN A 124 -14.14 -4.11 -1.62
N ILE A 125 -14.53 -5.38 -1.76
CA ILE A 125 -13.62 -6.43 -2.23
C ILE A 125 -13.26 -6.10 -3.68
N GLY A 126 -11.97 -6.12 -4.00
CA GLY A 126 -11.47 -5.88 -5.36
C GLY A 126 -10.04 -6.34 -5.54
N ASP A 127 -9.71 -6.71 -6.77
CA ASP A 127 -8.37 -7.12 -7.16
C ASP A 127 -7.63 -5.93 -7.79
N ALA A 128 -6.39 -5.70 -7.37
CA ALA A 128 -5.56 -4.63 -7.92
C ALA A 128 -5.23 -4.81 -9.42
N LYS A 129 -5.40 -6.03 -9.95
CA LYS A 129 -5.19 -6.35 -11.37
C LYS A 129 -6.39 -6.00 -12.25
N GLU A 130 -7.56 -5.80 -11.65
CA GLU A 130 -8.81 -5.49 -12.32
C GLU A 130 -9.60 -4.53 -11.44
N ILE A 131 -9.19 -3.25 -11.45
CA ILE A 131 -9.76 -2.23 -10.58
C ILE A 131 -11.17 -1.88 -11.08
N PRO A 132 -12.24 -2.06 -10.25
CA PRO A 132 -13.63 -1.95 -10.67
C PRO A 132 -14.12 -0.50 -10.78
N PHE A 133 -13.32 0.36 -11.40
CA PHE A 133 -13.64 1.76 -11.65
C PHE A 133 -13.26 2.15 -13.09
N GLU A 134 -13.97 3.14 -13.61
CA GLU A 134 -13.72 3.69 -14.95
C GLU A 134 -12.35 4.39 -15.02
N ASP A 135 -11.85 4.59 -16.25
CA ASP A 135 -10.65 5.36 -16.52
C ASP A 135 -10.77 6.78 -15.94
N ASP A 136 -9.65 7.36 -15.53
CA ASP A 136 -9.57 8.75 -15.04
C ASP A 136 -10.57 9.10 -13.91
N SER A 137 -10.90 8.14 -13.04
CA SER A 137 -11.93 8.31 -11.99
C SER A 137 -11.43 9.06 -10.76
N PHE A 138 -10.13 9.01 -10.46
CA PHE A 138 -9.61 9.50 -9.20
C PHE A 138 -8.54 10.59 -9.38
N ASP A 139 -8.66 11.66 -8.59
CA ASP A 139 -7.64 12.72 -8.55
C ASP A 139 -6.33 12.24 -7.91
N LEU A 140 -6.40 11.26 -7.00
CA LEU A 140 -5.25 10.59 -6.38
C LEU A 140 -5.51 9.09 -6.21
N VAL A 141 -4.62 8.26 -6.72
CA VAL A 141 -4.62 6.80 -6.50
C VAL A 141 -3.39 6.43 -5.66
N ILE A 142 -3.60 5.69 -4.58
CA ILE A 142 -2.54 5.30 -3.64
C ILE A 142 -2.48 3.77 -3.56
N SER A 143 -1.27 3.22 -3.57
CA SER A 143 -1.01 1.81 -3.27
C SER A 143 0.22 1.71 -2.39
N ILE A 144 0.04 1.37 -1.11
CA ILE A 144 1.13 1.30 -0.14
C ILE A 144 1.31 -0.14 0.33
N ASN A 145 2.47 -0.72 0.02
CA ASN A 145 2.83 -2.09 0.39
C ASN A 145 1.80 -3.14 -0.06
N THR A 146 1.25 -2.99 -1.26
CA THR A 146 0.18 -3.84 -1.78
C THR A 146 0.60 -4.62 -3.01
N ILE A 147 0.92 -3.93 -4.12
CA ILE A 147 1.13 -4.58 -5.42
C ILE A 147 2.35 -5.49 -5.47
N HIS A 148 3.31 -5.31 -4.60
CA HIS A 148 4.47 -6.21 -4.49
C HIS A 148 4.11 -7.59 -3.92
N ASN A 149 2.91 -7.75 -3.35
CA ASN A 149 2.41 -9.06 -2.90
C ASN A 149 1.93 -9.95 -4.05
N LEU A 150 1.87 -9.43 -5.26
CA LEU A 150 1.49 -10.14 -6.48
C LEU A 150 2.72 -10.72 -7.17
N GLU A 151 2.51 -11.76 -7.97
CA GLU A 151 3.51 -12.24 -8.91
C GLU A 151 3.85 -11.16 -9.94
N LEU A 152 5.02 -11.22 -10.55
CA LEU A 152 5.56 -10.14 -11.39
C LEU A 152 4.60 -9.67 -12.50
N GLU A 153 3.96 -10.59 -13.22
CA GLU A 153 3.06 -10.21 -14.31
C GLU A 153 1.78 -9.56 -13.77
N ASP A 154 1.26 -10.04 -12.68
CA ASP A 154 0.11 -9.46 -11.97
C ASP A 154 0.45 -8.09 -11.37
N CYS A 155 1.67 -7.93 -10.84
CA CYS A 155 2.18 -6.65 -10.37
C CYS A 155 2.26 -5.62 -11.51
N LYS A 156 2.75 -6.02 -12.70
CA LYS A 156 2.75 -5.19 -13.90
C LYS A 156 1.34 -4.77 -14.31
N GLN A 157 0.39 -5.71 -14.29
CA GLN A 157 -1.00 -5.40 -14.60
C GLN A 157 -1.59 -4.40 -13.61
N SER A 158 -1.31 -4.56 -12.32
CA SER A 158 -1.76 -3.61 -11.28
C SER A 158 -1.19 -2.21 -11.48
N ILE A 159 0.05 -2.08 -11.92
CA ILE A 159 0.64 -0.77 -12.24
C ILE A 159 -0.13 -0.11 -13.40
N ARG A 160 -0.49 -0.87 -14.45
CA ARG A 160 -1.30 -0.34 -15.57
C ARG A 160 -2.70 0.08 -15.12
N GLU A 161 -3.32 -0.70 -14.24
CA GLU A 161 -4.64 -0.38 -13.69
C GLU A 161 -4.60 0.89 -12.81
N ILE A 162 -3.55 1.05 -11.98
CA ILE A 162 -3.33 2.28 -11.19
C ILE A 162 -3.23 3.49 -12.12
N GLU A 163 -2.45 3.39 -13.21
CA GLU A 163 -2.34 4.47 -14.19
C GLU A 163 -3.68 4.74 -14.89
N ARG A 164 -4.40 3.69 -15.29
CA ARG A 164 -5.70 3.78 -15.99
C ARG A 164 -6.74 4.55 -15.18
N VAL A 165 -6.90 4.23 -13.90
CA VAL A 165 -7.94 4.87 -13.05
C VAL A 165 -7.52 6.23 -12.50
N SER A 166 -6.24 6.60 -12.69
CA SER A 166 -5.66 7.83 -12.16
C SER A 166 -5.85 9.00 -13.13
N LYS A 167 -6.65 9.98 -12.73
CA LYS A 167 -6.88 11.20 -13.50
C LYS A 167 -5.73 12.19 -13.44
N LYS A 168 -5.02 12.25 -12.31
CA LYS A 168 -3.99 13.28 -12.07
C LYS A 168 -2.75 12.75 -11.40
N HIS A 169 -2.91 12.04 -10.29
CA HIS A 169 -1.82 11.66 -9.42
C HIS A 169 -1.94 10.22 -8.97
N SER A 170 -0.82 9.52 -8.94
CA SER A 170 -0.72 8.22 -8.29
C SER A 170 0.56 8.12 -7.46
N PHE A 171 0.50 7.32 -6.41
CA PHE A 171 1.62 7.09 -5.51
C PHE A 171 1.71 5.61 -5.12
N ILE A 172 2.86 5.01 -5.36
CA ILE A 172 3.13 3.60 -5.08
C ILE A 172 4.28 3.47 -4.07
N VAL A 173 4.08 2.64 -3.04
CA VAL A 173 5.16 2.18 -2.16
C VAL A 173 5.30 0.66 -2.30
N VAL A 174 6.52 0.21 -2.50
CA VAL A 174 6.85 -1.22 -2.64
C VAL A 174 8.07 -1.59 -1.80
N ASP A 175 8.18 -2.88 -1.46
CA ASP A 175 9.37 -3.45 -0.82
C ASP A 175 10.55 -3.42 -1.80
N ALA A 176 11.69 -2.88 -1.34
CA ALA A 176 12.87 -2.75 -2.17
C ALA A 176 14.17 -2.77 -1.34
N TRP A 177 15.31 -2.83 -2.03
CA TRP A 177 16.64 -2.67 -1.45
C TRP A 177 17.57 -1.91 -2.41
N ARG A 178 18.64 -1.33 -1.86
CA ARG A 178 19.67 -0.57 -2.59
C ARG A 178 21.03 -1.30 -2.62
N ASN A 179 21.22 -2.24 -1.70
CA ASN A 179 22.48 -2.98 -1.52
C ASN A 179 22.22 -4.35 -0.90
N GLU A 180 23.25 -5.18 -0.85
CA GLU A 180 23.13 -6.57 -0.35
C GLU A 180 22.78 -6.66 1.14
N GLU A 181 23.16 -5.69 1.96
CA GLU A 181 22.78 -5.66 3.36
C GLU A 181 21.30 -5.39 3.55
N GLU A 182 20.75 -4.38 2.85
CA GLU A 182 19.31 -4.10 2.82
C GLU A 182 18.52 -5.27 2.24
N LYS A 183 19.05 -5.93 1.18
CA LYS A 183 18.48 -7.13 0.61
C LYS A 183 18.36 -8.26 1.63
N LYS A 184 19.43 -8.54 2.36
CA LYS A 184 19.42 -9.57 3.40
C LYS A 184 18.36 -9.27 4.48
N ARG A 185 18.26 -8.01 4.93
CA ARG A 185 17.24 -7.59 5.89
C ARG A 185 15.83 -7.74 5.31
N MET A 186 15.63 -7.32 4.06
CA MET A 186 14.32 -7.42 3.39
C MET A 186 13.87 -8.87 3.24
N LEU A 187 14.75 -9.78 2.82
CA LEU A 187 14.48 -11.22 2.74
C LEU A 187 14.06 -11.82 4.09
N GLY A 188 14.71 -11.38 5.16
CA GLY A 188 14.35 -11.81 6.52
C GLY A 188 13.06 -11.19 7.04
N TRP A 189 12.75 -9.96 6.62
CA TRP A 189 11.53 -9.24 7.01
C TRP A 189 10.29 -9.72 6.25
N ASN A 190 10.46 -10.07 4.96
CA ASN A 190 9.35 -10.37 4.07
C ASN A 190 8.47 -11.51 4.57
N LEU A 191 7.17 -11.25 4.58
CA LEU A 191 6.13 -12.21 4.92
C LEU A 191 5.23 -12.53 3.72
N THR A 192 4.87 -11.51 2.94
CA THR A 192 3.84 -11.62 1.90
C THR A 192 4.32 -11.30 0.49
N ALA A 193 5.34 -10.46 0.33
CA ALA A 193 5.77 -10.03 -1.00
C ALA A 193 6.25 -11.21 -1.87
N LEU A 194 5.77 -11.25 -3.11
CA LEU A 194 6.17 -12.18 -4.16
C LEU A 194 7.05 -11.48 -5.20
N THR A 195 6.80 -10.20 -5.47
CA THR A 195 7.61 -9.32 -6.31
C THR A 195 8.34 -8.30 -5.44
N TYR A 196 9.64 -8.47 -5.26
CA TYR A 196 10.49 -7.53 -4.53
C TYR A 196 11.89 -7.55 -5.15
N MET A 197 12.48 -6.38 -5.35
CA MET A 197 13.69 -6.24 -6.17
C MET A 197 14.52 -5.02 -5.80
N HIS A 198 15.67 -4.88 -6.43
CA HIS A 198 16.51 -3.69 -6.31
C HIS A 198 15.76 -2.44 -6.81
N VAL A 199 16.03 -1.29 -6.19
CA VAL A 199 15.36 -0.02 -6.56
C VAL A 199 15.48 0.33 -8.04
N ASP A 200 16.59 -0.02 -8.69
CA ASP A 200 16.77 0.27 -10.12
C ASP A 200 15.94 -0.66 -11.01
N ASP A 201 15.72 -1.91 -10.59
CA ASP A 201 14.83 -2.84 -11.31
C ASP A 201 13.38 -2.37 -11.20
N TRP A 202 12.95 -1.87 -10.03
CA TRP A 202 11.65 -1.24 -9.86
C TRP A 202 11.46 -0.02 -10.78
N LYS A 203 12.49 0.85 -10.88
CA LYS A 203 12.45 2.01 -11.79
C LYS A 203 12.31 1.59 -13.25
N GLN A 204 13.00 0.51 -13.65
CA GLN A 204 12.85 -0.04 -15.00
C GLN A 204 11.45 -0.63 -15.20
N LEU A 205 10.91 -1.34 -14.20
CA LEU A 205 9.58 -1.91 -14.25
C LEU A 205 8.53 -0.80 -14.42
N PHE A 206 8.54 0.25 -13.59
CA PHE A 206 7.62 1.37 -13.72
C PHE A 206 7.67 2.02 -15.10
N LYS A 207 8.88 2.26 -15.64
CA LYS A 207 9.06 2.78 -17.00
C LYS A 207 8.50 1.86 -18.07
N SER A 208 8.71 0.54 -17.93
CA SER A 208 8.23 -0.45 -18.91
C SER A 208 6.71 -0.60 -18.92
N GLN A 209 6.03 -0.13 -17.88
CA GLN A 209 4.57 -0.10 -17.77
C GLN A 209 3.98 1.30 -18.02
N ASP A 210 4.78 2.24 -18.56
CA ASP A 210 4.39 3.64 -18.81
C ASP A 210 3.82 4.36 -17.57
N TYR A 211 4.22 3.91 -16.36
CA TYR A 211 3.79 4.54 -15.11
C TYR A 211 4.35 5.95 -15.00
N SER A 212 3.48 6.92 -14.79
CA SER A 212 3.82 8.35 -14.75
C SER A 212 3.74 8.98 -13.36
N GLY A 213 3.27 8.23 -12.36
CA GLY A 213 3.08 8.69 -10.99
C GLY A 213 4.36 8.75 -10.16
N ASP A 214 4.19 9.05 -8.89
CA ASP A 214 5.26 9.09 -7.90
C ASP A 214 5.37 7.74 -7.16
N TYR A 215 6.56 7.45 -6.62
CA TYR A 215 6.79 6.21 -5.89
C TYR A 215 7.79 6.42 -4.74
N TYR A 216 7.77 5.48 -3.82
CA TYR A 216 8.77 5.38 -2.77
C TYR A 216 9.01 3.91 -2.36
N TRP A 217 9.98 3.71 -1.51
CA TRP A 217 10.43 2.40 -1.09
C TRP A 217 10.11 2.13 0.38
N PHE A 218 9.60 0.93 0.65
CA PHE A 218 9.75 0.34 1.96
C PHE A 218 11.06 -0.46 1.98
N ILE A 219 11.98 -0.07 2.87
CA ILE A 219 13.25 -0.76 3.11
C ILE A 219 13.26 -1.15 4.58
N ALA A 220 13.47 -2.43 4.87
CA ALA A 220 13.50 -2.93 6.24
C ALA A 220 14.76 -2.42 6.96
N GLU A 221 14.57 -1.71 8.10
CA GLU A 221 15.60 -1.09 8.94
C GLU A 221 15.61 -1.69 10.34
#